data_710ed6018e0391797a5829bbad02e57b
#
_entry.id   710ed6018e0391797a5829bbad02e57b
#
_cell.length_a   1.000
_cell.length_b   1.000
_cell.length_c   1.000
_cell.angle_alpha   90.00
_cell.angle_beta   90.00
_cell.angle_gamma   90.00
#
_symmetry.space_group_name_H-M   'P 1'
#
loop_
_entity.id
_entity.type
_entity.pdbx_description
1 polymer ?
#
loop_
_entity_poly.entity_id
_entity_poly.type
_entity_poly.pdbx_seq_one_letter_code
_entity_poly.pdbx_strand_id
1 'polypeptide(L)'
;MVKRTFDYDVVCCCVNCGQGNELDGLDERAKLSGASKLYIEDIVDEFCDDFIVPCVQAGAVYEHKYLLGTSMARPAIAKKLVEIARKEGAVAICHGATGKGNDQIRFELGIKALAPDIKIIAPWRMTDKWTMQSREDEIAFCKA
;
A
#
# COMPACT_ATOMS: atom_id res chain seq x y z
N MET A 1 -7.27 -9.99 9.36
CA MET A 1 -8.67 -9.66 9.07
C MET A 1 -9.06 -9.91 7.61
N VAL A 2 -8.35 -9.40 6.59
CA VAL A 2 -8.69 -9.64 5.17
C VAL A 2 -8.89 -11.12 4.86
N LYS A 3 -7.97 -12.00 5.30
CA LYS A 3 -8.09 -13.44 5.14
C LYS A 3 -9.39 -14.00 5.73
N ARG A 4 -9.78 -13.56 6.94
CA ARG A 4 -11.01 -14.04 7.61
C ARG A 4 -12.29 -13.50 6.98
N THR A 5 -12.26 -12.28 6.45
CA THR A 5 -13.46 -11.61 5.92
C THR A 5 -13.77 -12.03 4.48
N PHE A 6 -12.74 -12.26 3.67
CA PHE A 6 -12.88 -12.53 2.24
C PHE A 6 -12.50 -13.96 1.84
N ASP A 7 -11.99 -14.74 2.80
CA ASP A 7 -11.48 -16.12 2.56
C ASP A 7 -10.44 -16.20 1.44
N TYR A 8 -9.63 -15.15 1.31
CA TYR A 8 -8.54 -15.11 0.34
C TYR A 8 -7.23 -15.61 0.94
N ASP A 9 -6.41 -16.24 0.12
CA ASP A 9 -5.00 -16.36 0.41
C ASP A 9 -4.34 -14.99 0.28
N VAL A 10 -3.52 -14.61 1.26
CA VAL A 10 -2.97 -13.26 1.38
C VAL A 10 -1.47 -13.28 1.20
N VAL A 11 -1.02 -12.66 0.12
CA VAL A 11 0.39 -12.32 -0.09
C VAL A 11 0.61 -10.88 0.36
N CYS A 12 1.52 -10.68 1.29
CA CYS A 12 1.91 -9.34 1.74
C CYS A 12 3.01 -8.77 0.86
N CYS A 13 2.97 -7.47 0.63
CA CYS A 13 4.04 -6.73 -0.02
C CYS A 13 4.34 -5.45 0.77
N CYS A 14 5.61 -5.25 1.09
CA CYS A 14 6.14 -4.00 1.59
C CYS A 14 7.17 -3.47 0.60
N VAL A 15 7.12 -2.18 0.31
CA VAL A 15 8.01 -1.55 -0.65
C VAL A 15 8.93 -0.60 0.09
N ASN A 16 10.24 -0.80 -0.05
CA ASN A 16 11.25 0.08 0.48
C ASN A 16 11.45 1.28 -0.46
N CYS A 17 11.07 2.45 0.03
CA CYS A 17 11.31 3.74 -0.63
C CYS A 17 12.34 4.60 0.13
N GLY A 18 13.13 3.99 1.03
CA GLY A 18 14.11 4.66 1.87
C GLY A 18 13.68 4.89 3.33
N GLN A 19 12.66 4.17 3.82
CA GLN A 19 12.16 4.32 5.20
C GLN A 19 13.02 3.60 6.28
N GLY A 20 14.12 2.97 5.90
CA GLY A 20 15.11 2.43 6.84
C GLY A 20 14.55 1.34 7.76
N ASN A 21 14.70 1.50 9.07
CA ASN A 21 14.39 0.48 10.09
C ASN A 21 12.90 0.11 10.22
N GLU A 22 12.00 0.78 9.51
CA GLU A 22 10.57 0.42 9.51
C GLU A 22 10.30 -0.95 8.88
N LEU A 23 11.29 -1.51 8.16
CA LEU A 23 11.20 -2.82 7.54
C LEU A 23 11.51 -3.98 8.50
N ASP A 24 12.08 -3.68 9.67
CA ASP A 24 12.48 -4.69 10.63
C ASP A 24 11.28 -5.45 11.21
N GLY A 25 11.39 -6.77 11.31
CA GLY A 25 10.37 -7.64 11.90
C GLY A 25 9.11 -7.83 11.04
N LEU A 26 9.12 -7.45 9.76
CA LEU A 26 7.98 -7.64 8.87
C LEU A 26 7.67 -9.11 8.62
N ASP A 27 8.68 -9.99 8.58
CA ASP A 27 8.50 -11.44 8.39
C ASP A 27 7.66 -12.06 9.49
N GLU A 28 7.97 -11.73 10.74
CA GLU A 28 7.22 -12.22 11.90
C GLU A 28 5.79 -11.68 11.89
N ARG A 29 5.62 -10.38 11.62
CA ARG A 29 4.30 -9.74 11.53
C ARG A 29 3.44 -10.35 10.43
N ALA A 30 4.01 -10.62 9.26
CA ALA A 30 3.30 -11.26 8.15
C ALA A 30 2.84 -12.68 8.53
N LYS A 31 3.73 -13.49 9.14
CA LYS A 31 3.40 -14.84 9.62
C LYS A 31 2.29 -14.83 10.66
N LEU A 32 2.40 -13.98 11.68
CA LEU A 32 1.39 -13.84 12.73
C LEU A 32 0.04 -13.38 12.17
N SER A 33 0.06 -12.56 11.12
CA SER A 33 -1.15 -12.10 10.42
C SER A 33 -1.78 -13.16 9.52
N GLY A 34 -1.11 -14.31 9.35
CA GLY A 34 -1.57 -15.43 8.52
C GLY A 34 -1.37 -15.21 7.02
N ALA A 35 -0.42 -14.36 6.62
CA ALA A 35 -0.01 -14.24 5.24
C ALA A 35 0.73 -15.51 4.79
N SER A 36 0.48 -15.95 3.56
CA SER A 36 1.16 -17.11 2.96
C SER A 36 2.56 -16.75 2.46
N LYS A 37 2.77 -15.48 2.11
CA LYS A 37 4.02 -14.99 1.56
C LYS A 37 4.22 -13.51 1.86
N LEU A 38 5.48 -13.08 1.97
CA LEU A 38 5.87 -11.68 2.09
C LEU A 38 6.88 -11.34 0.99
N TYR A 39 6.64 -10.22 0.32
CA TYR A 39 7.61 -9.53 -0.51
C TYR A 39 8.10 -8.26 0.20
N ILE A 40 9.40 -8.06 0.22
CA ILE A 40 10.04 -6.79 0.59
C ILE A 40 10.82 -6.35 -0.65
N GLU A 41 10.27 -5.37 -1.36
CA GLU A 41 10.83 -4.90 -2.64
C GLU A 41 11.56 -3.58 -2.42
N ASP A 42 12.82 -3.54 -2.82
CA ASP A 42 13.62 -2.31 -2.76
C ASP A 42 13.48 -1.54 -4.07
N ILE A 43 12.95 -0.33 -4.01
CA ILE A 43 12.81 0.59 -5.14
C ILE A 43 13.48 1.94 -4.87
N VAL A 44 14.43 2.01 -3.94
CA VAL A 44 15.06 3.29 -3.55
C VAL A 44 15.66 4.00 -4.76
N ASP A 45 16.45 3.30 -5.58
CA ASP A 45 17.07 3.88 -6.76
C ASP A 45 16.02 4.29 -7.80
N GLU A 46 15.08 3.41 -8.14
CA GLU A 46 13.96 3.72 -9.05
C GLU A 46 13.14 4.92 -8.55
N PHE A 47 12.86 4.96 -7.25
CA PHE A 47 12.11 6.05 -6.65
C PHE A 47 12.87 7.38 -6.71
N CYS A 48 14.18 7.36 -6.47
CA CYS A 48 15.01 8.55 -6.59
C CYS A 48 15.07 9.03 -8.04
N ASP A 49 15.42 8.17 -8.98
CA ASP A 49 15.72 8.55 -10.36
C ASP A 49 14.45 8.90 -11.15
N ASP A 50 13.38 8.12 -11.04
CA ASP A 50 12.20 8.28 -11.86
C ASP A 50 11.15 9.24 -11.25
N PHE A 51 11.20 9.49 -9.94
CA PHE A 51 10.18 10.29 -9.26
C PHE A 51 10.77 11.52 -8.55
N ILE A 52 11.77 11.36 -7.68
CA ILE A 52 12.30 12.48 -6.88
C ILE A 52 13.08 13.44 -7.76
N VAL A 53 14.05 12.95 -8.53
CA VAL A 53 14.90 13.81 -9.37
C VAL A 53 14.09 14.64 -10.35
N PRO A 54 13.13 14.10 -11.12
CA PRO A 54 12.29 14.92 -12.01
C PRO A 54 11.46 15.96 -11.27
N CYS A 55 10.94 15.65 -10.08
CA CYS A 55 10.18 16.62 -9.28
C CYS A 55 11.07 17.76 -8.77
N VAL A 56 12.30 17.47 -8.37
CA VAL A 56 13.28 18.48 -7.95
C VAL A 56 13.67 19.36 -9.14
N GLN A 57 13.96 18.76 -10.30
CA GLN A 57 14.28 19.50 -11.52
C GLN A 57 13.14 20.41 -12.00
N ALA A 58 11.89 19.98 -11.82
CA ALA A 58 10.71 20.77 -12.13
C ALA A 58 10.39 21.85 -11.08
N GLY A 59 11.11 21.90 -9.94
CA GLY A 59 10.77 22.78 -8.82
C GLY A 59 9.38 22.50 -8.24
N ALA A 60 8.93 21.24 -8.31
CA ALA A 60 7.56 20.86 -7.94
C ALA A 60 7.36 20.91 -6.42
N VAL A 61 6.70 21.97 -5.97
CA VAL A 61 6.33 22.20 -4.56
C VAL A 61 4.87 22.63 -4.50
N TYR A 62 4.06 21.93 -3.68
CA TYR A 62 2.67 22.32 -3.49
C TYR A 62 2.53 23.43 -2.45
N GLU A 63 1.85 24.51 -2.82
CA GLU A 63 1.63 25.71 -1.98
C GLU A 63 2.92 26.28 -1.36
N HIS A 64 4.05 26.19 -2.07
CA HIS A 64 5.37 26.66 -1.63
C HIS A 64 5.90 26.01 -0.33
N LYS A 65 5.31 24.92 0.12
CA LYS A 65 5.65 24.26 1.39
C LYS A 65 5.83 22.76 1.30
N TYR A 66 4.94 22.06 0.59
CA TYR A 66 4.90 20.61 0.59
C TYR A 66 5.68 20.02 -0.58
N LEU A 67 6.70 19.22 -0.26
CA LEU A 67 7.65 18.65 -1.22
C LEU A 67 7.13 17.40 -1.95
N LEU A 68 5.85 17.09 -1.87
CA LEU A 68 5.16 16.03 -2.61
C LEU A 68 5.65 14.59 -2.35
N GLY A 69 6.40 14.32 -1.28
CA GLY A 69 6.99 13.00 -1.00
C GLY A 69 5.98 11.86 -1.07
N THR A 70 4.88 11.94 -0.30
CA THR A 70 3.82 10.91 -0.36
C THR A 70 3.09 10.88 -1.70
N SER A 71 2.99 12.00 -2.40
CA SER A 71 2.34 12.05 -3.71
C SER A 71 3.12 11.27 -4.77
N MET A 72 4.44 11.28 -4.67
CA MET A 72 5.35 10.54 -5.55
C MET A 72 5.48 9.07 -5.14
N ALA A 73 5.58 8.80 -3.83
CA ALA A 73 5.77 7.44 -3.33
C ALA A 73 4.58 6.50 -3.63
N ARG A 74 3.33 6.99 -3.52
CA ARG A 74 2.16 6.13 -3.70
C ARG A 74 2.02 5.56 -5.12
N PRO A 75 2.22 6.32 -6.20
CA PRO A 75 2.27 5.76 -7.56
C PRO A 75 3.41 4.75 -7.77
N ALA A 76 4.61 5.02 -7.24
CA ALA A 76 5.73 4.09 -7.31
C ALA A 76 5.42 2.76 -6.61
N ILE A 77 4.86 2.83 -5.39
CA ILE A 77 4.40 1.65 -4.65
C ILE A 77 3.29 0.92 -5.42
N ALA A 78 2.31 1.64 -5.98
CA ALA A 78 1.23 1.04 -6.75
C ALA A 78 1.74 0.25 -7.96
N LYS A 79 2.75 0.78 -8.68
CA LYS A 79 3.42 0.08 -9.78
C LYS A 79 3.99 -1.26 -9.30
N LYS A 80 4.74 -1.26 -8.21
CA LYS A 80 5.34 -2.48 -7.65
C LYS A 80 4.28 -3.47 -7.15
N LEU A 81 3.22 -3.00 -6.52
CA LEU A 81 2.09 -3.86 -6.11
C LEU A 81 1.43 -4.56 -7.30
N VAL A 82 1.25 -3.86 -8.42
CA VAL A 82 0.71 -4.45 -9.65
C VAL A 82 1.66 -5.51 -10.24
N GLU A 83 2.97 -5.25 -10.26
CA GLU A 83 3.96 -6.23 -10.71
C GLU A 83 3.88 -7.53 -9.89
N ILE A 84 3.85 -7.42 -8.55
CA ILE A 84 3.72 -8.57 -7.65
C ILE A 84 2.36 -9.25 -7.82
N ALA A 85 1.28 -8.50 -7.95
CA ALA A 85 -0.06 -9.06 -8.16
C ALA A 85 -0.12 -9.88 -9.46
N ARG A 86 0.48 -9.40 -10.53
CA ARG A 86 0.59 -10.14 -11.80
C ARG A 86 1.44 -11.40 -11.66
N LYS A 87 2.59 -11.31 -10.97
CA LYS A 87 3.49 -12.44 -10.71
C LYS A 87 2.81 -13.56 -9.91
N GLU A 88 2.01 -13.20 -8.92
CA GLU A 88 1.29 -14.15 -8.05
C GLU A 88 -0.09 -14.56 -8.62
N GLY A 89 -0.52 -14.01 -9.75
CA GLY A 89 -1.85 -14.26 -10.29
C GLY A 89 -2.98 -13.77 -9.37
N ALA A 90 -2.72 -12.70 -8.61
CA ALA A 90 -3.66 -12.19 -7.63
C ALA A 90 -4.89 -11.57 -8.30
N VAL A 91 -6.07 -11.86 -7.77
CA VAL A 91 -7.35 -11.34 -8.27
C VAL A 91 -7.71 -9.98 -7.70
N ALA A 92 -7.04 -9.58 -6.62
CA ALA A 92 -7.29 -8.32 -5.93
C ALA A 92 -6.03 -7.76 -5.29
N ILE A 93 -5.96 -6.43 -5.17
CA ILE A 93 -4.98 -5.71 -4.37
C ILE A 93 -5.72 -5.04 -3.21
N CYS A 94 -5.23 -5.25 -1.99
CA CYS A 94 -5.77 -4.64 -0.78
C CYS A 94 -4.82 -3.58 -0.24
N HIS A 95 -5.34 -2.42 0.16
CA HIS A 95 -4.57 -1.39 0.84
C HIS A 95 -5.29 -0.88 2.08
N GLY A 96 -4.52 -0.46 3.08
CA GLY A 96 -5.02 0.05 4.36
C GLY A 96 -5.13 1.58 4.43
N ALA A 97 -5.11 2.28 3.30
CA ALA A 97 -5.30 3.73 3.31
C ALA A 97 -6.70 4.10 3.79
N THR A 98 -6.79 5.09 4.68
CA THR A 98 -8.07 5.55 5.22
C THR A 98 -8.98 6.13 4.14
N GLY A 99 -10.30 5.95 4.28
CA GLY A 99 -11.27 6.40 3.29
C GLY A 99 -11.41 7.93 3.13
N LYS A 100 -10.65 8.72 3.89
CA LYS A 100 -10.73 10.18 3.92
C LYS A 100 -9.47 10.89 3.39
N GLY A 101 -8.43 10.15 3.02
CA GLY A 101 -7.14 10.72 2.63
C GLY A 101 -6.85 10.62 1.13
N ASN A 102 -5.90 11.44 0.66
CA ASN A 102 -5.43 11.42 -0.72
C ASN A 102 -4.70 10.11 -1.09
N ASP A 103 -4.14 9.40 -0.12
CA ASP A 103 -3.38 8.17 -0.35
C ASP A 103 -4.23 7.08 -0.99
N GLN A 104 -5.49 6.95 -0.55
CA GLN A 104 -6.43 6.03 -1.14
C GLN A 104 -6.63 6.29 -2.63
N ILE A 105 -6.89 7.55 -3.00
CA ILE A 105 -7.10 7.94 -4.40
C ILE A 105 -5.85 7.64 -5.23
N ARG A 106 -4.66 7.95 -4.70
CA ARG A 106 -3.38 7.70 -5.37
C ARG A 106 -3.15 6.23 -5.64
N PHE A 107 -3.41 5.35 -4.65
CA PHE A 107 -3.32 3.91 -4.84
C PHE A 107 -4.35 3.41 -5.86
N GLU A 108 -5.62 3.79 -5.71
CA GLU A 108 -6.68 3.31 -6.59
C GLU A 108 -6.47 3.75 -8.04
N LEU A 109 -6.14 5.03 -8.28
CA LEU A 109 -5.88 5.53 -9.62
C LEU A 109 -4.63 4.88 -10.24
N GLY A 110 -3.54 4.74 -9.47
CA GLY A 110 -2.32 4.09 -9.93
C GLY A 110 -2.55 2.62 -10.30
N ILE A 111 -3.22 1.87 -9.45
CA ILE A 111 -3.56 0.47 -9.72
C ILE A 111 -4.50 0.36 -10.94
N LYS A 112 -5.54 1.19 -11.02
CA LYS A 112 -6.49 1.17 -12.13
C LYS A 112 -5.87 1.55 -13.48
N ALA A 113 -4.92 2.47 -13.48
CA ALA A 113 -4.20 2.84 -14.71
C ALA A 113 -3.32 1.69 -15.22
N LEU A 114 -2.70 0.90 -14.33
CA LEU A 114 -1.77 -0.16 -14.68
C LEU A 114 -2.45 -1.54 -14.83
N ALA A 115 -3.52 -1.78 -14.09
CA ALA A 115 -4.22 -3.07 -14.03
C ALA A 115 -5.72 -2.87 -13.80
N PRO A 116 -6.48 -2.40 -14.80
CA PRO A 116 -7.91 -2.11 -14.66
C PRO A 116 -8.76 -3.34 -14.35
N ASP A 117 -8.27 -4.53 -14.64
CA ASP A 117 -8.91 -5.82 -14.37
C ASP A 117 -8.75 -6.30 -12.93
N ILE A 118 -7.74 -5.84 -12.20
CA ILE A 118 -7.51 -6.23 -10.81
C ILE A 118 -8.51 -5.50 -9.89
N LYS A 119 -9.16 -6.25 -9.01
CA LYS A 119 -10.07 -5.69 -8.00
C LYS A 119 -9.27 -4.93 -6.94
N ILE A 120 -9.84 -3.83 -6.44
CA ILE A 120 -9.27 -3.11 -5.31
C ILE A 120 -10.14 -3.37 -4.07
N ILE A 121 -9.49 -3.76 -2.99
CA ILE A 121 -10.10 -3.92 -1.67
C ILE A 121 -9.58 -2.80 -0.77
N ALA A 122 -10.46 -1.88 -0.43
CA ALA A 122 -10.19 -0.77 0.49
C ALA A 122 -11.09 -0.92 1.74
N PRO A 123 -10.67 -1.66 2.78
CA PRO A 123 -11.53 -2.03 3.90
C PRO A 123 -12.19 -0.84 4.58
N TRP A 124 -11.48 0.26 4.78
CA TRP A 124 -12.00 1.49 5.39
C TRP A 124 -13.20 2.11 4.67
N ARG A 125 -13.51 1.66 3.45
CA ARG A 125 -14.68 2.08 2.65
C ARG A 125 -15.76 1.01 2.57
N MET A 126 -15.50 -0.18 3.10
CA MET A 126 -16.40 -1.32 3.03
C MET A 126 -17.15 -1.50 4.38
N THR A 127 -17.99 -0.53 4.72
CA THR A 127 -18.67 -0.45 6.01
C THR A 127 -19.61 -1.62 6.32
N ASP A 128 -20.03 -2.36 5.30
CA ASP A 128 -20.80 -3.59 5.40
C ASP A 128 -19.97 -4.80 5.86
N LYS A 129 -18.67 -4.77 5.60
CA LYS A 129 -17.72 -5.88 5.89
C LYS A 129 -16.65 -5.54 6.91
N TRP A 130 -16.39 -4.26 7.09
CA TRP A 130 -15.37 -3.74 7.98
C TRP A 130 -16.00 -2.97 9.12
N THR A 131 -16.01 -3.57 10.30
CA THR A 131 -16.67 -3.01 11.48
C THR A 131 -15.81 -2.05 12.30
N MET A 132 -14.50 -2.02 12.05
CA MET A 132 -13.59 -1.11 12.75
C MET A 132 -13.67 0.29 12.14
N GLN A 133 -13.95 1.28 12.99
CA GLN A 133 -14.15 2.68 12.59
C GLN A 133 -12.94 3.56 12.97
N SER A 134 -12.12 3.07 13.91
CA SER A 134 -11.01 3.82 14.50
C SER A 134 -9.79 2.93 14.70
N ARG A 135 -8.64 3.56 14.97
CA ARG A 135 -7.41 2.86 15.35
C ARG A 135 -7.57 2.12 16.69
N GLU A 136 -8.35 2.66 17.59
CA GLU A 136 -8.67 2.05 18.87
C GLU A 136 -9.40 0.72 18.69
N ASP A 137 -10.33 0.65 17.73
CA ASP A 137 -11.04 -0.59 17.38
C ASP A 137 -10.08 -1.64 16.82
N GLU A 138 -9.12 -1.22 15.98
CA GLU A 138 -8.07 -2.11 15.46
C GLU A 138 -7.20 -2.67 16.57
N ILE A 139 -6.79 -1.82 17.52
CA ILE A 139 -5.99 -2.23 18.68
C ILE A 139 -6.78 -3.21 19.55
N ALA A 140 -8.06 -2.95 19.81
CA ALA A 140 -8.93 -3.83 20.56
C ALA A 140 -9.09 -5.20 19.87
N PHE A 141 -9.29 -5.19 18.54
CA PHE A 141 -9.36 -6.42 17.74
C PHE A 141 -8.07 -7.24 17.79
N CYS A 142 -6.89 -6.61 17.80
CA CYS A 142 -5.62 -7.31 17.88
C CYS A 142 -5.32 -7.90 19.28
N LYS A 143 -6.01 -7.38 20.32
CA LYS A 143 -5.86 -7.88 21.70
C LYS A 143 -6.82 -9.02 22.06
N ALA A 144 -7.86 -9.22 21.26
CA ALA A 144 -8.86 -10.27 21.43
C ALA A 144 -8.47 -11.55 20.69
#